data_16616f5759528fbfdda7cc0b99201b2d
#
_entry.id   16616f5759528fbfdda7cc0b99201b2d
#
_cell.length_a   1.000
_cell.length_b   1.000
_cell.length_c   1.000
_cell.angle_alpha   90.00
_cell.angle_beta   90.00
_cell.angle_gamma   90.00
#
_symmetry.space_group_name_H-M   'P 1'
#
loop_
_entity.id
_entity.type
_entity.pdbx_description
1 polymer ?
#
loop_
_entity_poly.entity_id
_entity_poly.type
_entity_poly.pdbx_seq_one_letter_code
_entity_poly.pdbx_strand_id
1 'polypeptide(L)'
;IVAAREPGVDRAKIQSEIDQLQEQLFSNAEASSFTGENWLAVDSTLPDYSATKSIVSSFTRTSTSVSVETIDINVAGIELFDAADQSGILDSTFTTTGAGAVTVSVFTLDITAAGIDDADIDDMISNVDAKLQGLTTAASDLGAIKKRLSMQMDFVSNLMDAIDRGIGTLVDADMSEESTRLQALQTQQQLGVQSLAIANTTSQNILTLFQ
;
A
#
# COMPACT_ATOMS: atom_id res chain seq x y z
N ILE A 1 25.23 12.67 -22.13
CA ILE A 1 25.13 14.13 -22.42
C ILE A 1 26.47 14.80 -22.16
N VAL A 2 27.13 14.65 -21.03
CA VAL A 2 28.42 15.30 -20.70
C VAL A 2 29.47 15.10 -21.79
N ALA A 3 29.60 13.89 -22.34
CA ALA A 3 30.52 13.58 -23.42
C ALA A 3 30.22 14.35 -24.74
N ALA A 4 28.98 14.79 -24.94
CA ALA A 4 28.59 15.55 -26.14
C ALA A 4 29.16 16.97 -26.17
N ARG A 5 29.72 17.45 -25.06
CA ARG A 5 30.40 18.76 -24.94
C ARG A 5 31.83 18.71 -25.45
N GLU A 6 32.44 17.53 -25.54
CA GLU A 6 33.82 17.39 -26.00
C GLU A 6 33.93 17.67 -27.52
N PRO A 7 34.90 18.47 -27.91
CA PRO A 7 35.12 18.75 -29.33
C PRO A 7 35.49 17.50 -30.13
N GLY A 8 34.79 17.25 -31.24
CA GLY A 8 35.05 16.10 -32.10
C GLY A 8 34.31 14.82 -31.75
N VAL A 9 33.47 14.85 -30.76
CA VAL A 9 32.58 13.72 -30.42
C VAL A 9 31.37 13.69 -31.37
N ASP A 10 31.00 12.52 -31.81
CA ASP A 10 29.85 12.30 -32.69
C ASP A 10 28.55 12.35 -31.84
N ARG A 11 27.94 13.53 -31.78
CA ARG A 11 26.69 13.78 -31.03
C ARG A 11 25.55 12.85 -31.47
N ALA A 12 25.51 12.45 -32.76
CA ALA A 12 24.46 11.57 -33.27
C ALA A 12 24.51 10.15 -32.66
N LYS A 13 25.71 9.65 -32.39
CA LYS A 13 25.87 8.36 -31.72
C LYS A 13 25.43 8.43 -30.26
N ILE A 14 25.77 9.50 -29.56
CA ILE A 14 25.33 9.71 -28.18
C ILE A 14 23.82 9.87 -28.15
N GLN A 15 23.22 10.59 -29.11
CA GLN A 15 21.76 10.71 -29.17
C GLN A 15 21.07 9.35 -29.34
N SER A 16 21.60 8.49 -30.20
CA SER A 16 21.04 7.15 -30.37
C SER A 16 21.04 6.31 -29.08
N GLU A 17 22.05 6.49 -28.22
CA GLU A 17 22.07 5.88 -26.90
C GLU A 17 21.05 6.53 -25.94
N ILE A 18 20.89 7.85 -26.00
CA ILE A 18 19.90 8.59 -25.22
C ILE A 18 18.50 8.13 -25.60
N ASP A 19 18.19 8.03 -26.88
CA ASP A 19 16.88 7.60 -27.39
C ASP A 19 16.51 6.20 -26.84
N GLN A 20 17.47 5.26 -26.88
CA GLN A 20 17.26 3.92 -26.32
C GLN A 20 17.00 3.93 -24.80
N LEU A 21 17.72 4.77 -24.06
CA LEU A 21 17.51 4.92 -22.62
C LEU A 21 16.17 5.57 -22.29
N GLN A 22 15.75 6.58 -23.09
CA GLN A 22 14.45 7.22 -22.96
C GLN A 22 13.32 6.21 -23.20
N GLU A 23 13.42 5.41 -24.26
CA GLU A 23 12.44 4.36 -24.58
C GLU A 23 12.37 3.29 -23.48
N GLN A 24 13.53 2.92 -22.92
CA GLN A 24 13.59 1.99 -21.80
C GLN A 24 12.97 2.56 -20.52
N LEU A 25 13.24 3.83 -20.20
CA LEU A 25 12.63 4.50 -19.04
C LEU A 25 11.11 4.55 -19.15
N PHE A 26 10.59 4.89 -20.31
CA PHE A 26 9.16 4.93 -20.57
C PHE A 26 8.53 3.54 -20.45
N SER A 27 9.12 2.53 -21.10
CA SER A 27 8.66 1.14 -21.02
C SER A 27 8.66 0.61 -19.59
N ASN A 28 9.66 0.95 -18.79
CA ASN A 28 9.72 0.58 -17.39
C ASN A 28 8.60 1.24 -16.57
N ALA A 29 8.31 2.52 -16.84
CA ALA A 29 7.21 3.23 -16.18
C ALA A 29 5.85 2.65 -16.56
N GLU A 30 5.62 2.35 -17.84
CA GLU A 30 4.38 1.71 -18.30
C GLU A 30 4.19 0.29 -17.71
N ALA A 31 5.27 -0.49 -17.65
CA ALA A 31 5.25 -1.83 -17.08
C ALA A 31 5.00 -1.87 -15.57
N SER A 32 5.16 -0.74 -14.89
CA SER A 32 4.96 -0.60 -13.43
C SER A 32 3.50 -0.52 -13.02
N SER A 33 2.60 -1.17 -13.78
CA SER A 33 1.17 -1.25 -13.44
C SER A 33 0.89 -2.37 -12.43
N PHE A 34 0.03 -2.08 -11.45
CA PHE A 34 -0.46 -3.05 -10.48
C PHE A 34 -1.98 -2.99 -10.40
N THR A 35 -2.65 -4.14 -10.57
CA THR A 35 -4.13 -4.26 -10.56
C THR A 35 -4.86 -3.30 -11.51
N GLY A 36 -4.23 -2.91 -12.61
CA GLY A 36 -4.81 -2.00 -13.59
C GLY A 36 -4.56 -0.51 -13.31
N GLU A 37 -3.88 -0.16 -12.22
CA GLU A 37 -3.42 1.20 -11.94
C GLU A 37 -1.92 1.34 -12.15
N ASN A 38 -1.52 2.45 -12.73
CA ASN A 38 -0.12 2.86 -12.84
C ASN A 38 0.04 4.23 -12.17
N TRP A 39 1.00 4.34 -11.23
CA TRP A 39 1.26 5.58 -10.52
C TRP A 39 2.46 6.35 -11.09
N LEU A 40 3.19 5.73 -12.02
CA LEU A 40 4.40 6.32 -12.62
C LEU A 40 4.13 6.90 -14.02
N ALA A 41 3.26 6.25 -14.80
CA ALA A 41 2.81 6.73 -16.10
C ALA A 41 1.29 6.91 -16.03
N VAL A 42 0.86 8.16 -15.98
CA VAL A 42 -0.55 8.54 -15.76
C VAL A 42 -1.08 9.37 -16.93
N ASP A 43 -2.39 9.53 -16.96
CA ASP A 43 -3.10 10.50 -17.79
C ASP A 43 -4.07 11.25 -16.86
N SER A 44 -3.72 12.46 -16.49
CA SER A 44 -4.49 13.28 -15.55
C SER A 44 -5.82 13.79 -16.14
N THR A 45 -6.09 13.59 -17.44
CA THR A 45 -7.39 13.90 -18.04
C THR A 45 -8.43 12.80 -17.87
N LEU A 46 -8.02 11.60 -17.46
CA LEU A 46 -8.96 10.49 -17.29
C LEU A 46 -9.88 10.74 -16.08
N PRO A 47 -11.17 10.43 -16.18
CA PRO A 47 -12.14 10.66 -15.10
C PRO A 47 -11.84 9.85 -13.83
N ASP A 48 -11.09 8.77 -13.94
CA ASP A 48 -10.68 7.89 -12.81
C ASP A 48 -9.33 8.30 -12.21
N TYR A 49 -8.67 9.32 -12.76
CA TYR A 49 -7.43 9.83 -12.19
C TYR A 49 -7.69 10.51 -10.85
N SER A 50 -6.86 10.21 -9.89
CA SER A 50 -6.83 10.89 -8.60
C SER A 50 -5.38 11.04 -8.12
N ALA A 51 -4.96 12.28 -7.93
CA ALA A 51 -3.66 12.62 -7.38
C ALA A 51 -3.45 12.14 -5.93
N THR A 52 -4.52 11.73 -5.25
CA THR A 52 -4.46 11.20 -3.89
C THR A 52 -5.07 9.81 -3.87
N LYS A 53 -4.28 8.82 -3.51
CA LYS A 53 -4.73 7.45 -3.30
C LYS A 53 -4.90 7.19 -1.81
N SER A 54 -6.09 6.73 -1.41
CA SER A 54 -6.44 6.47 -0.02
C SER A 54 -6.42 4.98 0.26
N ILE A 55 -5.60 4.55 1.23
CA ILE A 55 -5.52 3.18 1.71
C ILE A 55 -6.17 3.09 3.09
N VAL A 56 -7.10 2.16 3.27
CA VAL A 56 -7.75 1.94 4.57
C VAL A 56 -6.70 1.47 5.59
N SER A 57 -6.57 2.21 6.68
CA SER A 57 -5.59 1.93 7.73
C SER A 57 -6.20 1.28 8.96
N SER A 58 -7.39 1.71 9.36
CA SER A 58 -8.08 1.14 10.52
C SER A 58 -9.57 1.39 10.49
N PHE A 59 -10.29 0.68 11.37
CA PHE A 59 -11.71 0.88 11.62
C PHE A 59 -11.90 1.26 13.08
N THR A 60 -12.53 2.39 13.33
CA THR A 60 -12.93 2.81 14.67
C THR A 60 -14.44 2.71 14.80
N ARG A 61 -14.91 1.95 15.79
CA ARG A 61 -16.34 1.83 16.06
C ARG A 61 -16.69 2.58 17.34
N THR A 62 -17.54 3.58 17.20
CA THR A 62 -18.21 4.24 18.32
C THR A 62 -19.59 3.60 18.56
N SER A 63 -20.27 3.96 19.63
CA SER A 63 -21.61 3.44 19.93
C SER A 63 -22.66 3.77 18.84
N THR A 64 -22.41 4.76 17.99
CA THR A 64 -23.37 5.28 17.01
C THR A 64 -22.89 5.22 15.55
N SER A 65 -21.57 5.02 15.31
CA SER A 65 -21.01 5.04 13.95
C SER A 65 -19.76 4.18 13.82
N VAL A 66 -19.47 3.81 12.57
CA VAL A 66 -18.20 3.21 12.18
C VAL A 66 -17.44 4.26 11.37
N SER A 67 -16.24 4.60 11.80
CA SER A 67 -15.31 5.47 11.08
C SER A 67 -14.21 4.62 10.46
N VAL A 68 -13.94 4.87 9.19
CA VAL A 68 -12.84 4.27 8.44
C VAL A 68 -11.73 5.31 8.37
N GLU A 69 -10.60 5.00 8.98
CA GLU A 69 -9.40 5.84 8.89
C GLU A 69 -8.59 5.44 7.65
N THR A 70 -8.14 6.44 6.88
CA THR A 70 -7.34 6.23 5.67
C THR A 70 -5.94 6.82 5.81
N ILE A 71 -4.99 6.21 5.11
CA ILE A 71 -3.69 6.79 4.84
C ILE A 71 -3.75 7.32 3.42
N ASP A 72 -3.68 8.64 3.27
CA ASP A 72 -3.68 9.29 1.98
C ASP A 72 -2.24 9.41 1.47
N ILE A 73 -2.06 8.99 0.22
CA ILE A 73 -0.79 9.02 -0.51
C ILE A 73 -0.97 9.99 -1.66
N ASN A 74 -0.19 11.07 -1.65
CA ASN A 74 -0.14 11.98 -2.78
C ASN A 74 0.78 11.39 -3.85
N VAL A 75 0.22 11.04 -5.01
CA VAL A 75 0.96 10.44 -6.13
C VAL A 75 1.47 11.48 -7.14
N ALA A 76 0.92 12.71 -7.14
CA ALA A 76 1.35 13.76 -8.06
C ALA A 76 2.85 14.12 -7.97
N GLY A 77 3.49 13.88 -6.82
CA GLY A 77 4.93 14.11 -6.63
C GLY A 77 5.83 12.95 -7.04
N ILE A 78 5.26 11.81 -7.46
CA ILE A 78 6.00 10.59 -7.84
C ILE A 78 5.73 10.16 -9.29
N GLU A 79 4.83 10.83 -9.98
CA GLU A 79 4.52 10.60 -11.38
C GLU A 79 5.73 10.92 -12.24
N LEU A 80 6.15 9.98 -13.10
CA LEU A 80 7.28 10.16 -13.99
C LEU A 80 6.84 10.76 -15.33
N PHE A 81 5.69 10.31 -15.80
CA PHE A 81 5.10 10.73 -17.08
C PHE A 81 3.62 11.02 -16.89
N ASP A 82 3.13 12.12 -17.43
CA ASP A 82 1.72 12.46 -17.57
C ASP A 82 1.37 12.73 -19.03
N ALA A 83 0.59 11.85 -19.62
CA ALA A 83 0.20 11.96 -21.04
C ALA A 83 -0.66 13.20 -21.35
N ALA A 84 -1.27 13.83 -20.33
CA ALA A 84 -2.16 14.96 -20.48
C ALA A 84 -1.43 16.30 -20.63
N ASP A 85 -0.59 16.65 -19.64
CA ASP A 85 0.00 17.99 -19.55
C ASP A 85 1.53 18.00 -19.37
N GLN A 86 2.16 16.81 -19.40
CA GLN A 86 3.59 16.64 -19.20
C GLN A 86 4.07 17.18 -17.85
N SER A 87 3.27 17.00 -16.80
CA SER A 87 3.61 17.44 -15.45
C SER A 87 4.52 16.46 -14.68
N GLY A 88 4.74 15.27 -15.23
CA GLY A 88 5.59 14.24 -14.63
C GLY A 88 7.05 14.68 -14.45
N ILE A 89 7.77 14.00 -13.59
CA ILE A 89 9.17 14.36 -13.26
C ILE A 89 10.06 14.31 -14.51
N LEU A 90 9.87 13.32 -15.39
CA LEU A 90 10.73 13.10 -16.56
C LEU A 90 10.21 13.75 -17.83
N ASP A 91 8.93 14.04 -17.94
CA ASP A 91 8.37 14.66 -19.13
C ASP A 91 8.07 16.15 -18.98
N SER A 92 8.16 16.72 -17.76
CA SER A 92 8.04 18.16 -17.60
C SER A 92 9.14 18.90 -18.37
N THR A 93 8.68 19.86 -19.17
CA THR A 93 9.53 20.58 -20.12
C THR A 93 10.30 21.72 -19.46
N PHE A 94 11.46 22.02 -20.00
CA PHE A 94 12.26 23.20 -19.69
C PHE A 94 12.81 23.80 -21.01
N THR A 95 13.14 25.08 -20.99
CA THR A 95 13.72 25.76 -22.13
C THR A 95 15.18 26.08 -21.85
N THR A 96 16.09 25.73 -22.76
CA THR A 96 17.50 26.05 -22.64
C THR A 96 17.74 27.55 -22.91
N THR A 97 18.83 28.09 -22.39
CA THR A 97 19.19 29.50 -22.48
C THR A 97 20.27 29.77 -23.53
N GLY A 98 20.82 28.73 -24.14
CA GLY A 98 21.80 28.83 -25.21
C GLY A 98 21.22 29.35 -26.53
N ALA A 99 22.05 29.37 -27.59
CA ALA A 99 21.64 29.89 -28.90
C ALA A 99 20.53 29.06 -29.58
N GLY A 100 20.38 27.78 -29.21
CA GLY A 100 19.31 26.89 -29.68
C GLY A 100 17.94 27.19 -29.07
N ALA A 101 17.91 27.67 -27.82
CA ALA A 101 16.69 27.99 -27.06
C ALA A 101 15.57 26.94 -27.24
N VAL A 102 15.94 25.65 -27.15
CA VAL A 102 15.01 24.53 -27.36
C VAL A 102 14.23 24.24 -26.10
N THR A 103 12.94 23.90 -26.27
CA THR A 103 12.09 23.41 -25.14
C THR A 103 12.02 21.90 -25.23
N VAL A 104 12.56 21.24 -24.22
CA VAL A 104 12.66 19.78 -24.14
C VAL A 104 12.35 19.30 -22.74
N SER A 105 12.07 18.01 -22.61
CA SER A 105 12.02 17.30 -21.32
C SER A 105 13.16 16.28 -21.28
N VAL A 106 13.32 15.56 -20.18
CA VAL A 106 14.28 14.44 -20.15
C VAL A 106 13.91 13.37 -21.17
N PHE A 107 12.62 13.19 -21.41
CA PHE A 107 12.10 12.20 -22.37
C PHE A 107 12.23 12.63 -23.82
N THR A 108 12.18 13.95 -24.11
CA THR A 108 12.28 14.50 -25.47
C THR A 108 13.62 15.18 -25.75
N LEU A 109 14.61 14.97 -24.89
CA LEU A 109 15.92 15.58 -24.99
C LEU A 109 16.64 15.13 -26.26
N ASP A 110 17.04 16.10 -27.10
CA ASP A 110 17.80 15.90 -28.34
C ASP A 110 18.98 16.84 -28.37
N ILE A 111 20.20 16.29 -28.31
CA ILE A 111 21.47 17.04 -28.35
C ILE A 111 21.93 17.32 -29.78
N THR A 112 21.20 16.84 -30.79
CA THR A 112 21.51 17.03 -32.22
C THR A 112 20.63 18.08 -32.86
N ALA A 113 19.67 18.66 -32.13
CA ALA A 113 18.76 19.67 -32.66
C ALA A 113 19.53 20.89 -33.18
N ALA A 114 18.97 21.54 -34.20
CA ALA A 114 19.63 22.64 -34.87
C ALA A 114 19.85 23.84 -33.94
N GLY A 115 21.09 24.36 -33.91
CA GLY A 115 21.44 25.53 -33.13
C GLY A 115 21.90 25.24 -31.70
N ILE A 116 21.91 24.00 -31.25
CA ILE A 116 22.39 23.62 -29.92
C ILE A 116 23.87 23.93 -29.77
N ASP A 117 24.18 24.78 -28.79
CA ASP A 117 25.52 25.11 -28.37
C ASP A 117 25.88 24.46 -27.01
N ASP A 118 27.06 24.79 -26.50
CA ASP A 118 27.55 24.22 -25.23
C ASP A 118 26.75 24.72 -24.02
N ALA A 119 26.14 25.91 -24.08
CA ALA A 119 25.29 26.45 -23.05
C ALA A 119 23.95 25.65 -22.95
N ASP A 120 23.37 25.31 -24.10
CA ASP A 120 22.20 24.47 -24.18
C ASP A 120 22.47 23.08 -23.54
N ILE A 121 23.63 22.49 -23.81
CA ILE A 121 24.04 21.20 -23.24
C ILE A 121 24.24 21.33 -21.73
N ASP A 122 24.82 22.41 -21.22
CA ASP A 122 24.97 22.66 -19.79
C ASP A 122 23.62 22.79 -19.08
N ASP A 123 22.64 23.45 -19.69
CA ASP A 123 21.28 23.54 -19.20
C ASP A 123 20.61 22.18 -19.19
N MET A 124 20.78 21.37 -20.23
CA MET A 124 20.26 19.98 -20.27
C MET A 124 20.86 19.11 -19.16
N ILE A 125 22.19 19.20 -18.92
CA ILE A 125 22.87 18.48 -17.84
C ILE A 125 22.30 18.90 -16.49
N SER A 126 22.18 20.21 -16.26
CA SER A 126 21.67 20.76 -15.00
C SER A 126 20.21 20.33 -14.73
N ASN A 127 19.38 20.30 -15.78
CA ASN A 127 18.00 19.84 -15.66
C ASN A 127 17.90 18.33 -15.41
N VAL A 128 18.70 17.51 -16.10
CA VAL A 128 18.75 16.07 -15.82
C VAL A 128 19.18 15.81 -14.37
N ASP A 129 20.15 16.55 -13.85
CA ASP A 129 20.56 16.44 -12.45
C ASP A 129 19.43 16.85 -11.49
N ALA A 130 18.71 17.93 -11.77
CA ALA A 130 17.56 18.36 -10.99
C ALA A 130 16.44 17.30 -10.99
N LYS A 131 16.17 16.68 -12.15
CA LYS A 131 15.20 15.59 -12.25
C LYS A 131 15.65 14.34 -11.49
N LEU A 132 16.94 14.02 -11.51
CA LEU A 132 17.50 12.91 -10.70
C LEU A 132 17.33 13.17 -9.20
N GLN A 133 17.49 14.41 -8.75
CA GLN A 133 17.19 14.78 -7.36
C GLN A 133 15.70 14.65 -7.05
N GLY A 134 14.81 15.04 -7.97
CA GLY A 134 13.37 14.83 -7.88
C GLY A 134 13.01 13.34 -7.74
N LEU A 135 13.59 12.48 -8.57
CA LEU A 135 13.43 11.03 -8.49
C LEU A 135 13.90 10.46 -7.13
N THR A 136 15.02 10.97 -6.63
CA THR A 136 15.55 10.55 -5.33
C THR A 136 14.60 10.93 -4.19
N THR A 137 14.01 12.13 -4.26
CA THR A 137 12.98 12.60 -3.32
C THR A 137 11.73 11.72 -3.39
N ALA A 138 11.21 11.49 -4.60
CA ALA A 138 10.05 10.63 -4.83
C ALA A 138 10.28 9.21 -4.30
N ALA A 139 11.47 8.63 -4.53
CA ALA A 139 11.84 7.32 -4.00
C ALA A 139 11.90 7.30 -2.45
N SER A 140 12.40 8.38 -1.85
CA SER A 140 12.44 8.54 -0.39
C SER A 140 11.04 8.62 0.20
N ASP A 141 10.14 9.38 -0.42
CA ASP A 141 8.75 9.52 -0.01
C ASP A 141 8.00 8.19 -0.11
N LEU A 142 8.16 7.46 -1.21
CA LEU A 142 7.63 6.10 -1.36
C LEU A 142 8.18 5.14 -0.31
N GLY A 143 9.48 5.26 0.02
CA GLY A 143 10.11 4.50 1.11
C GLY A 143 9.49 4.80 2.47
N ALA A 144 9.24 6.07 2.77
CA ALA A 144 8.58 6.51 4.00
C ALA A 144 7.13 5.99 4.08
N ILE A 145 6.37 6.08 2.98
CA ILE A 145 5.01 5.55 2.86
C ILE A 145 5.00 4.03 3.10
N LYS A 146 5.89 3.29 2.43
CA LYS A 146 6.04 1.85 2.63
C LYS A 146 6.33 1.50 4.09
N LYS A 147 7.21 2.25 4.74
CA LYS A 147 7.52 2.05 6.16
C LYS A 147 6.32 2.31 7.06
N ARG A 148 5.57 3.38 6.79
CA ARG A 148 4.34 3.70 7.51
C ARG A 148 3.29 2.61 7.35
N LEU A 149 3.09 2.10 6.14
CA LEU A 149 2.17 0.99 5.87
C LEU A 149 2.59 -0.30 6.60
N SER A 150 3.89 -0.64 6.58
CA SER A 150 4.40 -1.79 7.31
C SER A 150 4.12 -1.69 8.82
N MET A 151 4.41 -0.53 9.43
CA MET A 151 4.12 -0.31 10.85
C MET A 151 2.62 -0.41 11.16
N GLN A 152 1.76 0.06 10.23
CA GLN A 152 0.31 -0.05 10.40
C GLN A 152 -0.17 -1.49 10.32
N MET A 153 0.38 -2.28 9.39
CA MET A 153 0.08 -3.71 9.28
C MET A 153 0.48 -4.47 10.56
N ASP A 154 1.69 -4.20 11.07
CA ASP A 154 2.19 -4.78 12.32
C ASP A 154 1.30 -4.41 13.51
N PHE A 155 0.87 -3.14 13.58
CA PHE A 155 -0.05 -2.66 14.62
C PHE A 155 -1.41 -3.39 14.56
N VAL A 156 -2.01 -3.49 13.37
CA VAL A 156 -3.30 -4.19 13.18
C VAL A 156 -3.17 -5.67 13.52
N SER A 157 -2.08 -6.32 13.12
CA SER A 157 -1.81 -7.72 13.47
C SER A 157 -1.73 -7.91 14.99
N ASN A 158 -0.95 -7.08 15.67
CA ASN A 158 -0.83 -7.13 17.13
C ASN A 158 -2.16 -6.85 17.85
N LEU A 159 -2.99 -5.95 17.28
CA LEU A 159 -4.33 -5.65 17.81
C LEU A 159 -5.26 -6.85 17.65
N MET A 160 -5.26 -7.52 16.50
CA MET A 160 -6.03 -8.74 16.28
C MET A 160 -5.62 -9.83 17.25
N ASP A 161 -4.32 -10.07 17.43
CA ASP A 161 -3.80 -11.03 18.40
C ASP A 161 -4.20 -10.71 19.85
N ALA A 162 -4.25 -9.42 20.20
CA ALA A 162 -4.71 -9.00 21.54
C ALA A 162 -6.21 -9.22 21.73
N ILE A 163 -7.01 -8.94 20.70
CA ILE A 163 -8.45 -9.20 20.70
C ILE A 163 -8.72 -10.71 20.80
N ASP A 164 -8.03 -11.52 20.02
CA ASP A 164 -8.19 -12.98 20.02
C ASP A 164 -7.83 -13.57 21.39
N ARG A 165 -6.73 -13.10 22.02
CA ARG A 165 -6.42 -13.48 23.40
C ARG A 165 -7.48 -13.05 24.41
N GLY A 166 -8.01 -11.82 24.23
CA GLY A 166 -9.09 -11.31 25.09
C GLY A 166 -10.36 -12.14 24.98
N ILE A 167 -10.76 -12.48 23.76
CA ILE A 167 -11.90 -13.35 23.48
C ILE A 167 -11.64 -14.75 24.04
N GLY A 168 -10.45 -15.30 23.80
CA GLY A 168 -10.04 -16.63 24.30
C GLY A 168 -10.16 -16.72 25.81
N THR A 169 -9.66 -15.73 26.58
CA THR A 169 -9.77 -15.71 28.03
C THR A 169 -11.22 -15.66 28.53
N LEU A 170 -12.10 -14.94 27.84
CA LEU A 170 -13.52 -14.87 28.21
C LEU A 170 -14.24 -16.18 27.88
N VAL A 171 -13.98 -16.75 26.71
CA VAL A 171 -14.61 -18.02 26.27
C VAL A 171 -14.09 -19.20 27.08
N ASP A 172 -12.78 -19.28 27.35
CA ASP A 172 -12.18 -20.35 28.16
C ASP A 172 -12.65 -20.31 29.63
N ALA A 173 -12.85 -19.12 30.20
CA ALA A 173 -13.45 -18.97 31.54
C ALA A 173 -14.90 -19.53 31.58
N ASP A 174 -15.70 -19.18 30.56
CA ASP A 174 -17.08 -19.69 30.45
C ASP A 174 -17.11 -21.20 30.22
N MET A 175 -16.20 -21.75 29.42
CA MET A 175 -16.11 -23.20 29.18
C MET A 175 -15.71 -23.99 30.46
N SER A 176 -14.83 -23.44 31.31
CA SER A 176 -14.45 -24.05 32.57
C SER A 176 -15.60 -24.04 33.59
N GLU A 177 -16.35 -22.94 33.66
CA GLU A 177 -17.53 -22.81 34.48
C GLU A 177 -18.63 -23.78 34.02
N GLU A 178 -18.89 -23.84 32.70
CA GLU A 178 -19.91 -24.72 32.13
C GLU A 178 -19.55 -26.20 32.26
N SER A 179 -18.26 -26.57 32.16
CA SER A 179 -17.79 -27.93 32.44
C SER A 179 -18.06 -28.35 33.89
N THR A 180 -17.78 -27.46 34.85
CA THR A 180 -18.03 -27.70 36.27
C THR A 180 -19.52 -27.81 36.53
N ARG A 181 -20.34 -26.97 35.89
CA ARG A 181 -21.81 -27.01 36.00
C ARG A 181 -22.39 -28.30 35.43
N LEU A 182 -21.84 -28.76 34.31
CA LEU A 182 -22.24 -30.01 33.66
C LEU A 182 -21.95 -31.23 34.56
N GLN A 183 -20.77 -31.28 35.21
CA GLN A 183 -20.46 -32.31 36.20
C GLN A 183 -21.39 -32.27 37.41
N ALA A 184 -21.71 -31.08 37.92
CA ALA A 184 -22.65 -30.92 39.01
C ALA A 184 -24.06 -31.40 38.63
N LEU A 185 -24.56 -31.10 37.46
CA LEU A 185 -25.84 -31.55 36.94
C LEU A 185 -25.89 -33.08 36.73
N GLN A 186 -24.81 -33.68 36.22
CA GLN A 186 -24.71 -35.14 36.11
C GLN A 186 -24.77 -35.84 37.48
N THR A 187 -24.05 -35.30 38.47
CA THR A 187 -24.09 -35.82 39.85
C THR A 187 -25.50 -35.68 40.45
N GLN A 188 -26.14 -34.53 40.20
CA GLN A 188 -27.51 -34.29 40.68
C GLN A 188 -28.52 -35.24 40.02
N GLN A 189 -28.36 -35.54 38.74
CA GLN A 189 -29.18 -36.52 38.04
C GLN A 189 -28.98 -37.93 38.60
N GLN A 190 -27.74 -38.35 38.88
CA GLN A 190 -27.45 -39.66 39.49
C GLN A 190 -28.06 -39.77 40.88
N LEU A 191 -27.93 -38.74 41.72
CA LEU A 191 -28.57 -38.71 43.07
C LEU A 191 -30.10 -38.73 42.98
N GLY A 192 -30.70 -38.03 42.00
CA GLY A 192 -32.13 -38.04 41.73
C GLY A 192 -32.65 -39.44 41.37
N VAL A 193 -31.93 -40.14 40.47
CA VAL A 193 -32.30 -41.55 40.12
C VAL A 193 -32.18 -42.47 41.32
N GLN A 194 -31.13 -42.37 42.15
CA GLN A 194 -30.96 -43.13 43.35
C GLN A 194 -32.05 -42.84 44.39
N SER A 195 -32.42 -41.60 44.59
CA SER A 195 -33.47 -41.15 45.45
C SER A 195 -34.86 -41.74 45.09
N LEU A 196 -35.14 -41.67 43.74
CA LEU A 196 -36.37 -42.29 43.20
C LEU A 196 -36.40 -43.82 43.39
N ALA A 197 -35.26 -44.50 43.22
CA ALA A 197 -35.15 -45.92 43.41
C ALA A 197 -35.41 -46.29 44.90
N ILE A 198 -34.86 -45.51 45.86
CA ILE A 198 -35.08 -45.68 47.27
C ILE A 198 -36.55 -45.40 47.62
N ALA A 199 -37.17 -44.35 47.09
CA ALA A 199 -38.58 -44.04 47.33
C ALA A 199 -39.50 -45.12 46.80
N ASN A 200 -39.22 -45.70 45.63
CA ASN A 200 -40.00 -46.81 45.08
C ASN A 200 -39.87 -48.12 45.92
N THR A 201 -38.64 -48.44 46.34
CA THR A 201 -38.44 -49.62 47.22
C THR A 201 -39.14 -49.47 48.59
N THR A 202 -39.16 -48.27 49.15
CA THR A 202 -39.85 -47.96 50.37
C THR A 202 -41.38 -48.16 50.23
N SER A 203 -41.95 -47.68 49.11
CA SER A 203 -43.36 -47.86 48.80
C SER A 203 -43.75 -49.36 48.62
N GLN A 204 -42.88 -50.13 47.94
CA GLN A 204 -43.07 -51.56 47.76
C GLN A 204 -43.02 -52.34 49.14
N ASN A 205 -42.09 -51.99 50.00
CA ASN A 205 -41.94 -52.56 51.31
C ASN A 205 -43.15 -52.28 52.19
N ILE A 206 -43.77 -51.11 52.09
CA ILE A 206 -45.01 -50.80 52.81
C ILE A 206 -46.17 -51.66 52.29
N LEU A 207 -46.25 -51.86 50.94
CA LEU A 207 -47.31 -52.69 50.34
C LEU A 207 -47.20 -54.15 50.78
N THR A 208 -46.00 -54.69 51.00
CA THR A 208 -45.79 -56.07 51.48
C THR A 208 -46.13 -56.27 52.96
N LEU A 209 -46.20 -55.18 53.76
CA LEU A 209 -46.64 -55.27 55.20
C LEU A 209 -48.16 -55.32 55.35
N PHE A 210 -48.92 -54.97 54.27
CA PHE A 210 -50.40 -55.00 54.30
C PHE A 210 -50.99 -56.15 53.48
N GLN A 211 -50.19 -57.11 53.06
CA GLN A 211 -50.60 -58.39 52.51
C GLN A 211 -50.31 -59.49 53.50
#